data_33698328dae985b0c3ca02c8d616dba2
#
_entry.id   33698328dae985b0c3ca02c8d616dba2
#
_cell.length_a   1.000
_cell.length_b   1.000
_cell.length_c   1.000
_cell.angle_alpha   90.00
_cell.angle_beta   90.00
_cell.angle_gamma   90.00
#
_symmetry.space_group_name_H-M   'P 1'
#
loop_
_entity.id
_entity.type
_entity.pdbx_description
1 polymer ?
#
loop_
_entity_poly.entity_id
_entity_poly.type
_entity_poly.pdbx_seq_one_letter_code
_entity_poly.pdbx_strand_id
1 'polypeptide(L)'
;MKLLIRGGSIAAGFGVKKCYADILEESLLEKGIEVINRSRYRETSFDGIGTFNEDISNFKPDILLIQFGVDDAFGYVYRSEFQENLVQMIRLARLRFNPVILLATSHTFDNPNDMDAVNIFYRSLRMVASDLHCELIPVHNYWAGYLEEQNLSSKDLVLSDPRYPNEKGHQVIAEAVMKWLGNVFDRLNYN
;
A
#
# COMPACT_ATOMS: atom_id res chain seq x y z
N MET A 1 -5.00 -0.45 19.21
CA MET A 1 -4.26 -1.12 18.12
C MET A 1 -3.78 -0.07 17.13
N LYS A 2 -2.57 -0.24 16.55
CA LYS A 2 -1.96 0.73 15.63
C LYS A 2 -1.79 0.11 14.25
N LEU A 3 -2.39 0.75 13.24
CA LEU A 3 -2.14 0.50 11.82
C LEU A 3 -1.17 1.56 11.30
N LEU A 4 0.04 1.15 10.94
CA LEU A 4 1.01 2.05 10.31
C LEU A 4 1.05 1.80 8.81
N ILE A 5 0.96 2.87 8.03
CA ILE A 5 1.05 2.86 6.57
C ILE A 5 2.39 3.45 6.16
N ARG A 6 3.14 2.71 5.35
CA ARG A 6 4.41 3.14 4.77
C ARG A 6 4.44 2.87 3.28
N GLY A 7 4.68 3.92 2.50
CA GLY A 7 4.71 3.83 1.04
C GLY A 7 5.21 5.11 0.40
N GLY A 8 5.12 5.18 -0.91
CA GLY A 8 5.49 6.33 -1.72
C GLY A 8 4.32 7.29 -1.97
N SER A 9 4.33 7.91 -3.15
CA SER A 9 3.42 9.00 -3.54
C SER A 9 1.94 8.70 -3.37
N ILE A 10 1.50 7.49 -3.71
CA ILE A 10 0.09 7.12 -3.61
C ILE A 10 -0.35 7.02 -2.16
N ALA A 11 0.43 6.34 -1.33
CA ALA A 11 0.13 6.24 0.09
C ALA A 11 0.25 7.59 0.82
N ALA A 12 1.10 8.49 0.32
CA ALA A 12 1.22 9.85 0.82
C ALA A 12 0.05 10.77 0.40
N GLY A 13 -0.81 10.34 -0.53
CA GLY A 13 -1.94 11.15 -1.00
C GLY A 13 -1.52 12.30 -1.92
N PHE A 14 -0.51 12.08 -2.78
CA PHE A 14 -0.06 13.13 -3.67
C PHE A 14 -1.18 13.67 -4.56
N GLY A 15 -1.37 14.99 -4.55
CA GLY A 15 -2.31 15.69 -5.43
C GLY A 15 -3.77 15.70 -4.96
N VAL A 16 -4.09 15.11 -3.81
CA VAL A 16 -5.44 15.10 -3.24
C VAL A 16 -5.47 15.71 -1.84
N LYS A 17 -6.64 16.19 -1.43
CA LYS A 17 -6.84 16.74 -0.07
C LYS A 17 -7.09 15.65 0.95
N LYS A 18 -7.72 14.55 0.52
CA LYS A 18 -8.07 13.42 1.37
C LYS A 18 -7.63 12.14 0.68
N CYS A 19 -6.64 11.49 1.24
CA CYS A 19 -6.12 10.23 0.72
C CYS A 19 -6.78 9.01 1.38
N TYR A 20 -6.47 7.82 0.91
CA TYR A 20 -7.05 6.60 1.47
C TYR A 20 -6.66 6.37 2.94
N ALA A 21 -5.49 6.85 3.37
CA ALA A 21 -5.08 6.74 4.76
C ALA A 21 -5.97 7.57 5.68
N ASP A 22 -6.37 8.79 5.25
CA ASP A 22 -7.29 9.65 6.00
C ASP A 22 -8.68 9.00 6.09
N ILE A 23 -9.13 8.34 5.00
CA ILE A 23 -10.40 7.61 4.97
C ILE A 23 -10.36 6.42 5.94
N LEU A 24 -9.24 5.69 5.97
CA LEU A 24 -9.05 4.59 6.93
C LEU A 24 -9.03 5.10 8.37
N GLU A 25 -8.37 6.23 8.64
CA GLU A 25 -8.32 6.84 9.97
C GLU A 25 -9.74 7.14 10.48
N GLU A 26 -10.55 7.83 9.68
CA GLU A 26 -11.94 8.13 10.02
C GLU A 26 -12.78 6.86 10.24
N SER A 27 -12.64 5.87 9.35
CA SER A 27 -13.43 4.64 9.37
C SER A 27 -13.07 3.70 10.53
N LEU A 28 -11.83 3.79 11.03
CA LEU A 28 -11.30 2.90 12.06
C LEU A 28 -11.27 3.55 13.46
N LEU A 29 -11.56 4.86 13.53
CA LEU A 29 -11.56 5.61 14.78
C LEU A 29 -12.50 5.00 15.82
N GLU A 30 -13.74 4.71 15.42
CA GLU A 30 -14.76 4.12 16.33
C GLU A 30 -14.40 2.71 16.80
N LYS A 31 -13.52 2.01 16.07
CA LYS A 31 -13.00 0.69 16.43
C LYS A 31 -11.77 0.78 17.34
N GLY A 32 -11.37 1.98 17.76
CA GLY A 32 -10.22 2.20 18.63
C GLY A 32 -8.88 1.86 17.96
N ILE A 33 -8.81 1.96 16.62
CA ILE A 33 -7.59 1.71 15.84
C ILE A 33 -6.99 3.04 15.43
N GLU A 34 -5.78 3.30 15.91
CA GLU A 34 -4.97 4.46 15.52
C GLU A 34 -4.34 4.18 14.15
N VAL A 35 -4.61 5.02 13.16
CA VAL A 35 -3.97 4.96 11.83
C VAL A 35 -2.85 5.98 11.76
N ILE A 36 -1.66 5.54 11.42
CA ILE A 36 -0.46 6.37 11.32
C ILE A 36 0.08 6.28 9.89
N ASN A 37 0.01 7.36 9.13
CA ASN A 37 0.59 7.41 7.79
C ASN A 37 1.99 8.07 7.84
N ARG A 38 3.01 7.28 7.49
CA ARG A 38 4.42 7.73 7.40
C ARG A 38 4.94 7.69 5.96
N SER A 39 4.03 7.72 5.00
CA SER A 39 4.38 7.73 3.57
C SER A 39 4.76 9.13 3.10
N ARG A 40 5.63 9.21 2.10
CA ARG A 40 6.07 10.50 1.54
C ARG A 40 6.09 10.46 0.01
N TYR A 41 5.90 11.61 -0.58
CA TYR A 41 5.93 11.80 -2.02
C TYR A 41 7.29 11.42 -2.62
N ARG A 42 7.26 10.67 -3.72
CA ARG A 42 8.42 10.18 -4.47
C ARG A 42 9.35 9.23 -3.72
N GLU A 43 9.01 8.78 -2.55
CA GLU A 43 9.81 7.78 -1.88
C GLU A 43 9.61 6.40 -2.49
N THR A 44 10.71 5.70 -2.66
CA THR A 44 10.81 4.33 -3.14
C THR A 44 10.99 3.35 -1.97
N SER A 45 11.00 2.06 -2.26
CA SER A 45 11.32 1.04 -1.26
C SER A 45 12.71 1.21 -0.64
N PHE A 46 13.67 1.78 -1.40
CA PHE A 46 15.01 2.11 -0.90
C PHE A 46 14.95 3.19 0.20
N ASP A 47 14.17 4.23 -0.01
CA ASP A 47 13.93 5.25 1.01
C ASP A 47 13.20 4.65 2.23
N GLY A 48 12.24 3.74 1.95
CA GLY A 48 11.48 3.04 2.99
C GLY A 48 12.34 2.24 3.95
N ILE A 49 13.35 1.51 3.45
CA ILE A 49 14.30 0.78 4.31
C ILE A 49 15.29 1.75 4.97
N GLY A 50 15.73 2.80 4.27
CA GLY A 50 16.65 3.80 4.79
C GLY A 50 16.10 4.54 6.02
N THR A 51 14.80 4.82 6.03
CA THR A 51 14.11 5.53 7.13
C THR A 51 13.36 4.59 8.09
N PHE A 52 13.60 3.27 8.03
CA PHE A 52 12.87 2.27 8.80
C PHE A 52 12.80 2.58 10.30
N ASN A 53 13.90 3.03 10.88
CA ASN A 53 13.96 3.33 12.31
C ASN A 53 13.06 4.51 12.67
N GLU A 54 13.10 5.56 11.87
CA GLU A 54 12.34 6.79 12.09
C GLU A 54 10.84 6.58 11.86
N ASP A 55 10.50 5.92 10.74
CA ASP A 55 9.13 5.85 10.25
C ASP A 55 8.34 4.62 10.73
N ILE A 56 9.01 3.56 11.15
CA ILE A 56 8.35 2.33 11.57
C ILE A 56 8.68 1.99 13.02
N SER A 57 9.98 1.91 13.36
CA SER A 57 10.40 1.43 14.69
C SER A 57 9.89 2.30 15.83
N ASN A 58 9.85 3.61 15.66
CA ASN A 58 9.39 4.53 16.70
C ASN A 58 7.91 4.37 17.05
N PHE A 59 7.11 3.83 16.14
CA PHE A 59 5.65 3.69 16.32
C PHE A 59 5.22 2.33 16.85
N LYS A 60 6.04 1.29 16.68
CA LYS A 60 5.76 -0.08 17.14
C LYS A 60 4.36 -0.54 16.70
N PRO A 61 4.11 -0.68 15.38
CA PRO A 61 2.79 -1.00 14.87
C PRO A 61 2.36 -2.43 15.22
N ASP A 62 1.05 -2.62 15.41
CA ASP A 62 0.41 -3.95 15.49
C ASP A 62 0.15 -4.50 14.08
N ILE A 63 -0.15 -3.59 13.14
CA ILE A 63 -0.35 -3.88 11.71
C ILE A 63 0.53 -2.92 10.91
N LEU A 64 1.31 -3.45 9.97
CA LEU A 64 2.14 -2.67 9.06
C LEU A 64 1.68 -2.88 7.62
N LEU A 65 1.11 -1.84 7.02
CA LEU A 65 0.75 -1.79 5.60
C LEU A 65 1.89 -1.16 4.81
N ILE A 66 2.46 -1.91 3.88
CA ILE A 66 3.54 -1.47 2.99
C ILE A 66 2.99 -1.34 1.58
N GLN A 67 3.04 -0.12 0.99
CA GLN A 67 2.60 0.17 -0.36
C GLN A 67 3.67 0.92 -1.16
N PHE A 68 4.64 0.18 -1.66
CA PHE A 68 5.65 0.64 -2.63
C PHE A 68 5.46 -0.04 -3.98
N GLY A 69 6.21 0.37 -5.00
CA GLY A 69 6.29 -0.25 -6.30
C GLY A 69 5.98 0.67 -7.47
N VAL A 70 5.10 1.67 -7.34
CA VAL A 70 4.83 2.64 -8.40
C VAL A 70 5.99 3.63 -8.53
N ASP A 71 6.38 4.29 -7.43
CA ASP A 71 7.54 5.19 -7.46
C ASP A 71 8.83 4.42 -7.79
N ASP A 72 8.96 3.15 -7.35
CA ASP A 72 10.09 2.28 -7.70
C ASP A 72 10.16 2.02 -9.22
N ALA A 73 9.01 1.75 -9.86
CA ALA A 73 8.93 1.48 -11.30
C ALA A 73 9.38 2.68 -12.14
N PHE A 74 9.03 3.88 -11.71
CA PHE A 74 9.38 5.13 -12.40
C PHE A 74 10.63 5.81 -11.84
N GLY A 75 11.15 5.34 -10.69
CA GLY A 75 12.32 5.86 -10.00
C GLY A 75 13.62 5.10 -10.25
N TYR A 76 13.65 4.21 -11.25
CA TYR A 76 14.82 3.42 -11.64
C TYR A 76 15.32 2.44 -10.57
N VAL A 77 14.47 1.98 -9.64
CA VAL A 77 14.81 0.92 -8.71
C VAL A 77 14.78 -0.43 -9.43
N TYR A 78 15.84 -1.21 -9.32
CA TYR A 78 15.86 -2.55 -9.92
C TYR A 78 14.91 -3.50 -9.17
N ARG A 79 14.28 -4.41 -9.92
CA ARG A 79 13.35 -5.40 -9.34
C ARG A 79 13.96 -6.18 -8.17
N SER A 80 15.22 -6.59 -8.29
CA SER A 80 15.92 -7.33 -7.25
C SER A 80 16.15 -6.49 -6.00
N GLU A 81 16.48 -5.22 -6.16
CA GLU A 81 16.65 -4.27 -5.06
C GLU A 81 15.31 -4.02 -4.35
N PHE A 82 14.24 -3.81 -5.11
CA PHE A 82 12.89 -3.69 -4.56
C PHE A 82 12.51 -4.90 -3.69
N GLN A 83 12.75 -6.11 -4.20
CA GLN A 83 12.48 -7.33 -3.45
C GLN A 83 13.29 -7.39 -2.16
N GLU A 84 14.59 -7.10 -2.23
CA GLU A 84 15.46 -7.11 -1.06
C GLU A 84 15.03 -6.05 -0.03
N ASN A 85 14.69 -4.84 -0.45
CA ASN A 85 14.19 -3.78 0.42
C ASN A 85 12.93 -4.20 1.18
N LEU A 86 11.96 -4.83 0.48
CA LEU A 86 10.75 -5.36 1.11
C LEU A 86 11.08 -6.46 2.13
N VAL A 87 11.94 -7.42 1.74
CA VAL A 87 12.36 -8.53 2.61
C VAL A 87 13.01 -7.98 3.87
N GLN A 88 13.90 -6.99 3.75
CA GLN A 88 14.57 -6.37 4.88
C GLN A 88 13.57 -5.64 5.81
N MET A 89 12.65 -4.83 5.26
CA MET A 89 11.63 -4.14 6.06
C MET A 89 10.76 -5.15 6.84
N ILE A 90 10.32 -6.21 6.18
CA ILE A 90 9.47 -7.25 6.81
C ILE A 90 10.23 -7.97 7.92
N ARG A 91 11.47 -8.39 7.67
CA ARG A 91 12.30 -9.09 8.66
C ARG A 91 12.60 -8.21 9.87
N LEU A 92 12.95 -6.95 9.65
CA LEU A 92 13.18 -5.99 10.73
C LEU A 92 11.93 -5.74 11.56
N ALA A 93 10.76 -5.58 10.92
CA ALA A 93 9.50 -5.39 11.62
C ALA A 93 9.15 -6.62 12.48
N ARG A 94 9.29 -7.80 11.94
CA ARG A 94 9.04 -9.06 12.67
C ARG A 94 9.98 -9.26 13.84
N LEU A 95 11.27 -8.99 13.63
CA LEU A 95 12.27 -9.13 14.69
C LEU A 95 11.99 -8.18 15.87
N ARG A 96 11.46 -6.99 15.60
CA ARG A 96 11.30 -5.94 16.61
C ARG A 96 9.94 -5.90 17.27
N PHE A 97 8.87 -6.16 16.50
CA PHE A 97 7.48 -5.93 16.96
C PHE A 97 6.54 -7.08 16.62
N ASN A 98 6.92 -7.91 15.63
CA ASN A 98 6.10 -8.99 15.09
C ASN A 98 4.69 -8.53 14.65
N PRO A 99 4.53 -7.45 13.87
CA PRO A 99 3.23 -6.99 13.44
C PRO A 99 2.62 -7.93 12.39
N VAL A 100 1.31 -7.83 12.19
CA VAL A 100 0.70 -8.35 10.97
C VAL A 100 1.19 -7.50 9.79
N ILE A 101 1.77 -8.15 8.77
CA ILE A 101 2.30 -7.46 7.59
C ILE A 101 1.30 -7.57 6.43
N LEU A 102 0.92 -6.43 5.88
CA LEU A 102 0.10 -6.30 4.69
C LEU A 102 0.94 -5.65 3.59
N LEU A 103 1.05 -6.30 2.43
CA LEU A 103 1.64 -5.72 1.23
C LEU A 103 0.51 -5.31 0.30
N ALA A 104 0.52 -4.10 -0.22
CA ALA A 104 -0.51 -3.63 -1.14
C ALA A 104 0.07 -3.27 -2.50
N THR A 105 -0.58 -3.71 -3.56
CA THR A 105 -0.39 -3.15 -4.90
C THR A 105 -1.07 -1.80 -5.01
N SER A 106 -1.03 -1.16 -6.17
CA SER A 106 -1.79 0.06 -6.44
C SER A 106 -2.86 -0.20 -7.51
N HIS A 107 -3.28 0.83 -8.22
CA HIS A 107 -4.30 0.77 -9.28
C HIS A 107 -3.75 0.20 -10.60
N THR A 108 -4.61 0.09 -11.61
CA THR A 108 -4.24 -0.24 -12.99
C THR A 108 -3.93 1.01 -13.81
N PHE A 109 -3.10 0.87 -14.82
CA PHE A 109 -2.69 1.94 -15.73
C PHE A 109 -3.23 1.65 -17.13
N ASP A 110 -3.79 2.67 -17.80
CA ASP A 110 -4.30 2.54 -19.17
C ASP A 110 -3.18 2.42 -20.20
N ASN A 111 -2.05 3.08 -19.95
CA ASN A 111 -0.89 2.95 -20.80
C ASN A 111 -0.27 1.56 -20.62
N PRO A 112 -0.21 0.71 -21.68
CA PRO A 112 0.32 -0.64 -21.56
C PRO A 112 1.78 -0.69 -21.10
N ASN A 113 2.61 0.26 -21.52
CA ASN A 113 4.02 0.30 -21.14
C ASN A 113 4.17 0.61 -19.63
N ASP A 114 3.37 1.54 -19.14
CA ASP A 114 3.38 1.88 -17.71
C ASP A 114 2.84 0.70 -16.88
N MET A 115 1.78 0.04 -17.35
CA MET A 115 1.22 -1.13 -16.70
C MET A 115 2.23 -2.28 -16.68
N ASP A 116 2.94 -2.53 -17.77
CA ASP A 116 3.98 -3.56 -17.84
C ASP A 116 5.14 -3.26 -16.88
N ALA A 117 5.59 -2.01 -16.82
CA ALA A 117 6.62 -1.58 -15.87
C ALA A 117 6.19 -1.85 -14.43
N VAL A 118 4.99 -1.43 -14.05
CA VAL A 118 4.48 -1.58 -12.67
C VAL A 118 4.15 -3.05 -12.35
N ASN A 119 3.70 -3.85 -13.31
CA ASN A 119 3.42 -5.28 -13.13
C ASN A 119 4.65 -6.08 -12.69
N ILE A 120 5.85 -5.66 -13.06
CA ILE A 120 7.10 -6.28 -12.57
C ILE A 120 7.16 -6.19 -11.04
N PHE A 121 6.80 -5.05 -10.47
CA PHE A 121 6.80 -4.80 -9.04
C PHE A 121 5.61 -5.47 -8.33
N TYR A 122 4.44 -5.52 -8.95
CA TYR A 122 3.28 -6.25 -8.40
C TYR A 122 3.54 -7.75 -8.31
N ARG A 123 4.23 -8.33 -9.31
CA ARG A 123 4.69 -9.74 -9.24
C ARG A 123 5.69 -9.93 -8.10
N SER A 124 6.58 -8.97 -7.90
CA SER A 124 7.56 -9.02 -6.80
C SER A 124 6.88 -8.94 -5.43
N LEU A 125 5.89 -8.07 -5.25
CA LEU A 125 5.05 -8.02 -4.04
C LEU A 125 4.38 -9.37 -3.76
N ARG A 126 3.83 -10.01 -4.80
CA ARG A 126 3.20 -11.34 -4.67
C ARG A 126 4.19 -12.40 -4.25
N MET A 127 5.39 -12.41 -4.86
CA MET A 127 6.44 -13.37 -4.50
C MET A 127 6.88 -13.19 -3.06
N VAL A 128 7.20 -11.96 -2.65
CA VAL A 128 7.62 -11.65 -1.28
C VAL A 128 6.52 -11.98 -0.27
N ALA A 129 5.25 -11.67 -0.60
CA ALA A 129 4.12 -12.01 0.25
C ALA A 129 4.01 -13.54 0.47
N SER A 130 4.12 -14.31 -0.61
CA SER A 130 4.10 -15.78 -0.55
C SER A 130 5.26 -16.34 0.27
N ASP A 131 6.49 -15.91 -0.03
CA ASP A 131 7.71 -16.44 0.56
C ASP A 131 7.85 -16.11 2.05
N LEU A 132 7.37 -14.92 2.43
CA LEU A 132 7.42 -14.47 3.82
C LEU A 132 6.07 -14.58 4.55
N HIS A 133 5.09 -15.28 3.98
CA HIS A 133 3.76 -15.46 4.62
C HIS A 133 3.15 -14.12 5.08
N CYS A 134 3.15 -13.11 4.21
CA CYS A 134 2.47 -11.86 4.41
C CYS A 134 1.13 -11.87 3.67
N GLU A 135 0.18 -11.05 4.13
CA GLU A 135 -1.04 -10.84 3.38
C GLU A 135 -0.76 -9.90 2.19
N LEU A 136 -1.34 -10.23 1.03
CA LEU A 136 -1.30 -9.36 -0.15
C LEU A 136 -2.69 -8.76 -0.40
N ILE A 137 -2.75 -7.44 -0.46
CA ILE A 137 -3.94 -6.70 -0.89
C ILE A 137 -3.78 -6.38 -2.38
N PRO A 138 -4.47 -7.10 -3.28
CA PRO A 138 -4.35 -6.89 -4.72
C PRO A 138 -5.27 -5.73 -5.16
N VAL A 139 -4.90 -4.51 -4.77
CA VAL A 139 -5.68 -3.28 -5.07
C VAL A 139 -5.98 -3.17 -6.57
N HIS A 140 -5.02 -3.49 -7.45
CA HIS A 140 -5.22 -3.44 -8.90
C HIS A 140 -6.38 -4.33 -9.39
N ASN A 141 -6.59 -5.49 -8.76
CA ASN A 141 -7.73 -6.36 -9.10
C ASN A 141 -9.05 -5.75 -8.61
N TYR A 142 -9.05 -5.22 -7.39
CA TYR A 142 -10.24 -4.53 -6.85
C TYR A 142 -10.59 -3.31 -7.71
N TRP A 143 -9.59 -2.52 -8.09
CA TRP A 143 -9.75 -1.35 -8.95
C TRP A 143 -10.34 -1.71 -10.32
N ALA A 144 -9.82 -2.74 -10.98
CA ALA A 144 -10.32 -3.19 -12.28
C ALA A 144 -11.77 -3.64 -12.18
N GLY A 145 -12.12 -4.42 -11.16
CA GLY A 145 -13.51 -4.84 -10.90
C GLY A 145 -14.43 -3.66 -10.62
N TYR A 146 -13.97 -2.67 -9.84
CA TYR A 146 -14.75 -1.47 -9.55
C TYR A 146 -15.05 -0.66 -10.81
N LEU A 147 -14.07 -0.48 -11.70
CA LEU A 147 -14.26 0.20 -12.98
C LEU A 147 -15.32 -0.50 -13.83
N GLU A 148 -15.25 -1.83 -13.91
CA GLU A 148 -16.21 -2.67 -14.67
C GLU A 148 -17.62 -2.57 -14.07
N GLU A 149 -17.76 -2.80 -12.77
CA GLU A 149 -19.04 -2.77 -12.06
C GLU A 149 -19.74 -1.41 -12.12
N GLN A 150 -18.96 -0.31 -12.04
CA GLN A 150 -19.49 1.05 -12.08
C GLN A 150 -19.55 1.64 -13.49
N ASN A 151 -19.13 0.89 -14.51
CA ASN A 151 -19.04 1.35 -15.91
C ASN A 151 -18.26 2.68 -16.03
N LEU A 152 -17.12 2.75 -15.34
CA LEU A 152 -16.22 3.91 -15.32
C LEU A 152 -14.97 3.65 -16.17
N SER A 153 -14.33 4.73 -16.60
CA SER A 153 -12.99 4.70 -17.19
C SER A 153 -11.93 5.01 -16.13
N SER A 154 -10.68 4.59 -16.36
CA SER A 154 -9.58 4.93 -15.45
C SER A 154 -9.44 6.42 -15.20
N LYS A 155 -9.76 7.26 -16.20
CA LYS A 155 -9.70 8.73 -16.11
C LYS A 155 -10.63 9.31 -15.04
N ASP A 156 -11.69 8.59 -14.69
CA ASP A 156 -12.63 9.01 -13.65
C ASP A 156 -12.05 8.88 -12.23
N LEU A 157 -10.99 8.07 -12.09
CA LEU A 157 -10.38 7.71 -10.81
C LEU A 157 -8.94 8.20 -10.64
N VAL A 158 -8.36 8.84 -11.67
CA VAL A 158 -6.97 9.35 -11.61
C VAL A 158 -6.92 10.86 -11.82
N LEU A 159 -5.79 11.46 -11.46
CA LEU A 159 -5.47 12.86 -11.75
C LEU A 159 -5.11 13.05 -13.24
N SER A 160 -4.75 14.27 -13.65
CA SER A 160 -4.21 14.55 -14.99
C SER A 160 -2.93 13.74 -15.28
N ASP A 161 -2.12 13.46 -14.27
CA ASP A 161 -1.07 12.45 -14.32
C ASP A 161 -1.68 11.11 -13.87
N PRO A 162 -1.88 10.13 -14.77
CA PRO A 162 -2.55 8.88 -14.48
C PRO A 162 -1.81 7.97 -13.51
N ARG A 163 -0.58 8.31 -13.12
CA ARG A 163 0.16 7.61 -12.06
C ARG A 163 -0.44 7.81 -10.68
N TYR A 164 -1.28 8.84 -10.51
CA TYR A 164 -1.81 9.22 -9.21
C TYR A 164 -3.33 9.14 -9.20
N PRO A 165 -3.92 8.37 -8.28
CA PRO A 165 -5.36 8.36 -8.03
C PRO A 165 -5.87 9.75 -7.61
N ASN A 166 -7.07 10.11 -8.06
CA ASN A 166 -7.81 11.26 -7.52
C ASN A 166 -8.54 10.87 -6.22
N GLU A 167 -9.34 11.77 -5.64
CA GLU A 167 -10.06 11.48 -4.39
C GLU A 167 -10.99 10.27 -4.49
N LYS A 168 -11.67 10.08 -5.64
CA LYS A 168 -12.49 8.88 -5.88
C LYS A 168 -11.62 7.62 -5.96
N GLY A 169 -10.48 7.71 -6.64
CA GLY A 169 -9.53 6.60 -6.69
C GLY A 169 -8.99 6.24 -5.31
N HIS A 170 -8.71 7.22 -4.46
CA HIS A 170 -8.35 6.98 -3.07
C HIS A 170 -9.47 6.32 -2.27
N GLN A 171 -10.74 6.65 -2.54
CA GLN A 171 -11.88 5.95 -1.95
C GLN A 171 -11.88 4.46 -2.32
N VAL A 172 -11.65 4.14 -3.59
CA VAL A 172 -11.57 2.74 -4.07
C VAL A 172 -10.42 1.97 -3.41
N ILE A 173 -9.26 2.63 -3.22
CA ILE A 173 -8.13 2.03 -2.50
C ILE A 173 -8.51 1.77 -1.04
N ALA A 174 -9.16 2.73 -0.37
CA ALA A 174 -9.60 2.57 1.01
C ALA A 174 -10.56 1.38 1.17
N GLU A 175 -11.53 1.24 0.28
CA GLU A 175 -12.47 0.12 0.25
C GLU A 175 -11.76 -1.23 0.09
N ALA A 176 -10.80 -1.32 -0.84
CA ALA A 176 -9.98 -2.51 -1.03
C ALA A 176 -9.22 -2.87 0.26
N VAL A 177 -8.57 -1.89 0.90
CA VAL A 177 -7.83 -2.11 2.15
C VAL A 177 -8.76 -2.51 3.30
N MET A 178 -9.89 -1.82 3.46
CA MET A 178 -10.88 -2.13 4.51
C MET A 178 -11.42 -3.55 4.41
N LYS A 179 -11.68 -4.03 3.20
CA LYS A 179 -12.13 -5.41 2.96
C LYS A 179 -11.13 -6.44 3.50
N TRP A 180 -9.83 -6.21 3.31
CA TRP A 180 -8.76 -7.09 3.82
C TRP A 180 -8.55 -6.93 5.32
N LEU A 181 -8.60 -5.71 5.83
CA LEU A 181 -8.48 -5.44 7.27
C LEU A 181 -9.61 -6.14 8.07
N GLY A 182 -10.83 -6.23 7.53
CA GLY A 182 -11.91 -7.00 8.14
C GLY A 182 -11.50 -8.42 8.46
N ASN A 183 -10.93 -9.13 7.49
CA ASN A 183 -10.43 -10.50 7.68
C ASN A 183 -9.28 -10.59 8.72
N VAL A 184 -8.44 -9.56 8.80
CA VAL A 184 -7.34 -9.51 9.78
C VAL A 184 -7.90 -9.30 11.20
N PHE A 185 -8.83 -8.38 11.36
CA PHE A 185 -9.47 -8.11 12.67
C PHE A 185 -10.23 -9.32 13.20
N ASP A 186 -10.94 -10.03 12.34
CA ASP A 186 -11.64 -11.25 12.72
C ASP A 186 -10.66 -12.28 13.29
N ARG A 187 -9.51 -12.47 12.65
CA ARG A 187 -8.47 -13.39 13.13
C ARG A 187 -7.80 -12.93 14.45
N LEU A 188 -7.58 -11.63 14.62
CA LEU A 188 -6.95 -11.10 15.85
C LEU A 188 -7.89 -11.13 17.06
N ASN A 189 -9.21 -11.07 16.85
CA ASN A 189 -10.20 -11.14 17.91
C ASN A 189 -10.52 -12.58 18.38
N TYR A 190 -10.10 -13.60 17.61
CA TYR A 190 -10.31 -15.03 17.94
C TYR A 190 -9.08 -15.68 18.62
N ASN A 191 -7.97 -14.95 18.79
CA ASN A 191 -6.77 -15.39 19.52
C ASN A 191 -6.57 -14.62 20.82
#